data_c28d593adfce9b91b274bfb8f554a490
#
_entry.id   c28d593adfce9b91b274bfb8f554a490
#
_cell.length_a   1.000
_cell.length_b   1.000
_cell.length_c   1.000
_cell.angle_alpha   90.00
_cell.angle_beta   90.00
_cell.angle_gamma   90.00
#
_symmetry.space_group_name_H-M   'P 1'
#
loop_
_entity.id
_entity.type
_entity.pdbx_description
1 polymer ?
#
loop_
_entity_poly.entity_id
_entity_poly.type
_entity_poly.pdbx_seq_one_letter_code
_entity_poly.pdbx_strand_id
1 'polypeptide(L)'
;QDEYYLASVADKVMLNPRGMLLWSGIASQNIFYKDLLEKLGVGIQVFKVGTYKSAVEPYISMEMSEANREQVTAYTGSIWQTITNDVAKNRNLSVEQLNQLADRMMMTEPAEANIECGLIDTLIYKNNVRDYLKTIAGIDEDDDLNMIGLSAMKNVKKTQPKDPSGNIIA
;
A
#
# COMPACT_ATOMS: atom_id res chain seq x y z
N GLN A 1 -1.22 3.02 3.62
CA GLN A 1 -1.88 2.21 2.58
C GLN A 1 -1.01 1.02 2.15
N ASP A 2 0.29 1.24 1.98
CA ASP A 2 1.24 0.20 1.59
C ASP A 2 1.35 -0.90 2.67
N GLU A 3 1.40 -0.51 3.95
CA GLU A 3 1.39 -1.45 5.07
C GLU A 3 0.11 -2.29 5.09
N TYR A 4 -1.05 -1.68 4.79
CA TYR A 4 -2.31 -2.41 4.75
C TYR A 4 -2.35 -3.37 3.56
N TYR A 5 -1.84 -2.96 2.39
CA TYR A 5 -1.74 -3.83 1.23
C TYR A 5 -0.95 -5.10 1.55
N LEU A 6 0.20 -4.95 2.22
CA LEU A 6 1.00 -6.09 2.68
C LEU A 6 0.28 -6.90 3.77
N ALA A 7 -0.39 -6.24 4.71
CA ALA A 7 -1.11 -6.92 5.79
C ALA A 7 -2.35 -7.68 5.30
N SER A 8 -2.95 -7.26 4.19
CA SER A 8 -4.20 -7.85 3.67
C SER A 8 -4.09 -9.33 3.32
N VAL A 9 -2.88 -9.86 3.08
CA VAL A 9 -2.63 -11.27 2.79
C VAL A 9 -2.65 -12.17 4.03
N ALA A 10 -2.65 -11.58 5.22
CA ALA A 10 -2.63 -12.34 6.47
C ALA A 10 -4.01 -12.91 6.82
N ASP A 11 -4.03 -14.04 7.48
CA ASP A 11 -5.27 -14.68 7.98
C ASP A 11 -6.02 -13.79 8.97
N LYS A 12 -5.28 -12.92 9.70
CA LYS A 12 -5.83 -11.95 10.64
C LYS A 12 -5.15 -10.61 10.50
N VAL A 13 -5.92 -9.60 10.19
CA VAL A 13 -5.50 -8.19 10.15
C VAL A 13 -6.06 -7.47 11.36
N MET A 14 -5.19 -6.87 12.14
CA MET A 14 -5.54 -6.22 13.41
C MET A 14 -5.14 -4.76 13.40
N LEU A 15 -5.97 -3.91 13.99
CA LEU A 15 -5.69 -2.49 14.14
C LEU A 15 -5.71 -2.11 15.63
N ASN A 16 -4.89 -1.14 16.01
CA ASN A 16 -5.00 -0.56 17.34
C ASN A 16 -6.33 0.20 17.47
N PRO A 17 -7.09 0.09 18.59
CA PRO A 17 -8.34 0.82 18.77
C PRO A 17 -8.21 2.35 18.67
N ARG A 18 -7.01 2.88 18.85
CA ARG A 18 -6.67 4.30 18.64
C ARG A 18 -5.90 4.54 17.33
N GLY A 19 -5.77 3.50 16.50
CA GLY A 19 -5.10 3.58 15.20
C GLY A 19 -6.04 4.06 14.10
N MET A 20 -5.44 4.44 12.98
CA MET A 20 -6.16 4.85 11.77
C MET A 20 -5.71 3.97 10.62
N LEU A 21 -6.66 3.58 9.77
CA LEU A 21 -6.38 2.89 8.52
C LEU A 21 -6.49 3.88 7.37
N LEU A 22 -5.37 4.13 6.70
CA LEU A 22 -5.37 4.95 5.49
C LEU A 22 -5.75 4.09 4.28
N TRP A 23 -6.97 4.25 3.81
CA TRP A 23 -7.50 3.67 2.59
C TRP A 23 -8.20 4.79 1.79
N SER A 24 -7.47 5.45 0.86
CA SER A 24 -7.90 6.71 0.22
C SER A 24 -7.56 6.81 -1.26
N GLY A 25 -7.13 5.72 -1.90
CA GLY A 25 -6.70 5.77 -3.29
C GLY A 25 -5.28 6.33 -3.49
N ILE A 26 -4.96 6.65 -4.74
CA ILE A 26 -3.66 7.20 -5.13
C ILE A 26 -3.87 8.57 -5.75
N ALA A 27 -3.16 9.57 -5.24
CA ALA A 27 -3.12 10.90 -5.79
C ALA A 27 -1.71 11.26 -6.26
N SER A 28 -1.63 12.02 -7.34
CA SER A 28 -0.37 12.62 -7.82
C SER A 28 -0.53 14.13 -7.86
N GLN A 29 0.45 14.84 -7.30
CA GLN A 29 0.49 16.29 -7.29
C GLN A 29 1.79 16.77 -7.91
N ASN A 30 1.71 17.61 -8.94
CA ASN A 30 2.85 18.24 -9.55
C ASN A 30 2.91 19.73 -9.16
N ILE A 31 4.12 20.20 -8.84
CA ILE A 31 4.38 21.60 -8.55
C ILE A 31 5.06 22.21 -9.78
N PHE A 32 4.63 23.40 -10.20
CA PHE A 32 5.16 24.11 -11.36
C PHE A 32 5.93 25.33 -10.91
N TYR A 33 7.15 25.49 -11.40
CA TYR A 33 8.12 26.51 -10.95
C TYR A 33 8.37 27.60 -12.00
N LYS A 34 7.73 27.54 -13.17
CA LYS A 34 7.99 28.46 -14.28
C LYS A 34 7.94 29.91 -13.84
N ASP A 35 6.86 30.36 -13.22
CA ASP A 35 6.68 31.75 -12.79
C ASP A 35 7.72 32.19 -11.74
N LEU A 36 8.07 31.27 -10.82
CA LEU A 36 9.11 31.55 -9.84
C LEU A 36 10.47 31.79 -10.53
N LEU A 37 10.81 30.92 -11.48
CA LEU A 37 12.08 31.01 -12.22
C LEU A 37 12.14 32.29 -13.06
N GLU A 38 11.06 32.64 -13.74
CA GLU A 38 10.96 33.92 -14.51
C GLU A 38 11.14 35.14 -13.60
N LYS A 39 10.50 35.18 -12.42
CA LYS A 39 10.68 36.25 -11.44
C LYS A 39 12.11 36.37 -10.91
N LEU A 40 12.83 35.26 -10.85
CA LEU A 40 14.23 35.22 -10.43
C LEU A 40 15.21 35.53 -11.59
N GLY A 41 14.69 35.72 -12.81
CA GLY A 41 15.52 35.96 -13.99
C GLY A 41 16.24 34.72 -14.52
N VAL A 42 15.73 33.52 -14.15
CA VAL A 42 16.31 32.24 -14.58
C VAL A 42 15.59 31.75 -15.83
N GLY A 43 16.31 31.68 -16.96
CA GLY A 43 15.83 31.11 -18.22
C GLY A 43 16.11 29.61 -18.25
N ILE A 44 15.09 28.79 -18.57
CA ILE A 44 15.23 27.35 -18.74
C ILE A 44 15.17 27.00 -20.22
N GLN A 45 16.20 26.34 -20.72
CA GLN A 45 16.23 25.81 -22.08
C GLN A 45 16.12 24.28 -22.03
N VAL A 46 15.13 23.71 -22.73
CA VAL A 46 14.83 22.29 -22.73
C VAL A 46 15.03 21.70 -24.11
N PHE A 47 15.74 20.61 -24.17
CA PHE A 47 15.87 19.74 -25.35
C PHE A 47 15.13 18.43 -25.06
N LYS A 48 13.91 18.27 -25.56
CA LYS A 48 13.14 17.04 -25.42
C LYS A 48 12.65 16.55 -26.76
N VAL A 49 12.56 15.24 -26.92
CA VAL A 49 11.95 14.58 -28.07
C VAL A 49 10.86 13.63 -27.59
N GLY A 50 9.67 13.76 -28.11
CA GLY A 50 8.51 12.94 -27.81
C GLY A 50 7.48 13.61 -26.89
N THR A 51 6.20 13.27 -27.13
CA THR A 51 5.04 13.88 -26.48
C THR A 51 4.97 13.60 -24.98
N TYR A 52 5.31 12.38 -24.58
CA TYR A 52 5.19 11.92 -23.19
C TYR A 52 6.47 12.19 -22.34
N LYS A 53 7.35 13.07 -22.78
CA LYS A 53 8.55 13.50 -22.02
C LYS A 53 8.20 14.66 -21.08
N SER A 54 7.44 14.37 -20.03
CA SER A 54 6.83 15.39 -19.15
C SER A 54 7.69 15.80 -17.95
N ALA A 55 8.83 15.14 -17.69
CA ALA A 55 9.69 15.41 -16.54
C ALA A 55 10.18 16.88 -16.44
N VAL A 56 10.21 17.62 -17.54
CA VAL A 56 10.65 19.03 -17.61
C VAL A 56 9.49 20.03 -17.52
N GLU A 57 8.23 19.57 -17.61
CA GLU A 57 7.06 20.45 -17.56
C GLU A 57 7.00 21.35 -16.32
N PRO A 58 7.38 20.88 -15.11
CA PRO A 58 7.40 21.71 -13.92
C PRO A 58 8.22 23.01 -14.07
N TYR A 59 9.18 23.05 -14.98
CA TYR A 59 10.08 24.19 -15.16
C TYR A 59 9.69 25.11 -16.34
N ILE A 60 8.87 24.62 -17.27
CA ILE A 60 8.56 25.34 -18.52
C ILE A 60 7.07 25.57 -18.72
N SER A 61 6.22 24.98 -17.92
CA SER A 61 4.76 25.08 -18.00
C SER A 61 4.17 25.57 -16.69
N MET A 62 2.95 26.10 -16.75
CA MET A 62 2.18 26.54 -15.57
C MET A 62 1.24 25.44 -15.06
N GLU A 63 0.97 24.48 -15.91
CA GLU A 63 0.06 23.38 -15.64
C GLU A 63 0.52 22.11 -16.35
N MET A 64 -0.08 21.00 -15.97
CA MET A 64 0.16 19.68 -16.55
C MET A 64 -0.45 19.62 -17.96
N SER A 65 0.35 19.20 -18.95
CA SER A 65 -0.17 18.91 -20.30
C SER A 65 -1.16 17.75 -20.30
N GLU A 66 -2.04 17.70 -21.30
CA GLU A 66 -2.99 16.58 -21.45
C GLU A 66 -2.28 15.24 -21.60
N ALA A 67 -1.18 15.17 -22.34
CA ALA A 67 -0.39 13.95 -22.49
C ALA A 67 0.22 13.48 -21.15
N ASN A 68 0.69 14.42 -20.33
CA ASN A 68 1.17 14.10 -18.99
C ASN A 68 0.02 13.64 -18.07
N ARG A 69 -1.11 14.30 -18.14
CA ARG A 69 -2.31 13.92 -17.37
C ARG A 69 -2.79 12.51 -17.74
N GLU A 70 -2.86 12.20 -19.03
CA GLU A 70 -3.18 10.86 -19.52
C GLU A 70 -2.20 9.82 -18.96
N GLN A 71 -0.91 10.08 -19.05
CA GLN A 71 0.13 9.18 -18.56
C GLN A 71 0.02 8.96 -17.04
N VAL A 72 -0.11 10.04 -16.26
CA VAL A 72 -0.24 9.98 -14.80
C VAL A 72 -1.50 9.20 -14.41
N THR A 73 -2.63 9.49 -15.06
CA THR A 73 -3.89 8.79 -14.81
C THR A 73 -3.78 7.30 -15.13
N ALA A 74 -3.14 6.96 -16.25
CA ALA A 74 -2.99 5.57 -16.67
C ALA A 74 -2.15 4.77 -15.66
N TYR A 75 -0.97 5.26 -15.25
CA TYR A 75 -0.13 4.49 -14.34
C TYR A 75 -0.67 4.47 -12.91
N THR A 76 -1.21 5.59 -12.37
CA THR A 76 -1.82 5.60 -11.03
C THR A 76 -3.06 4.72 -10.98
N GLY A 77 -3.89 4.77 -12.02
CA GLY A 77 -5.05 3.89 -12.16
C GLY A 77 -4.68 2.41 -12.23
N SER A 78 -3.64 2.06 -12.98
CA SER A 78 -3.13 0.69 -13.06
C SER A 78 -2.61 0.17 -11.70
N ILE A 79 -1.87 1.00 -10.97
CA ILE A 79 -1.39 0.64 -9.63
C ILE A 79 -2.57 0.46 -8.68
N TRP A 80 -3.53 1.39 -8.68
CA TRP A 80 -4.72 1.30 -7.83
C TRP A 80 -5.56 0.06 -8.15
N GLN A 81 -5.75 -0.24 -9.44
CA GLN A 81 -6.47 -1.44 -9.87
C GLN A 81 -5.78 -2.73 -9.38
N THR A 82 -4.46 -2.79 -9.44
CA THR A 82 -3.70 -3.93 -8.93
C THR A 82 -3.92 -4.09 -7.42
N ILE A 83 -3.75 -3.01 -6.65
CA ILE A 83 -3.94 -3.01 -5.20
C ILE A 83 -5.36 -3.45 -4.83
N THR A 84 -6.38 -2.86 -5.47
CA THR A 84 -7.78 -3.18 -5.16
C THR A 84 -8.15 -4.60 -5.54
N ASN A 85 -7.65 -5.12 -6.67
CA ASN A 85 -7.90 -6.50 -7.08
C ASN A 85 -7.29 -7.50 -6.08
N ASP A 86 -6.07 -7.26 -5.63
CA ASP A 86 -5.39 -8.14 -4.67
C ASP A 86 -6.07 -8.08 -3.29
N VAL A 87 -6.39 -6.88 -2.80
CA VAL A 87 -7.09 -6.71 -1.52
C VAL A 87 -8.51 -7.30 -1.58
N ALA A 88 -9.22 -7.12 -2.68
CA ALA A 88 -10.54 -7.70 -2.91
C ALA A 88 -10.50 -9.22 -2.73
N LYS A 89 -9.53 -9.87 -3.36
CA LYS A 89 -9.31 -11.32 -3.26
C LYS A 89 -8.93 -11.74 -1.83
N ASN A 90 -8.01 -11.02 -1.20
CA ASN A 90 -7.48 -11.37 0.12
C ASN A 90 -8.51 -11.16 1.23
N ARG A 91 -9.34 -10.14 1.12
CA ARG A 91 -10.34 -9.75 2.14
C ARG A 91 -11.77 -10.18 1.80
N ASN A 92 -11.97 -10.88 0.68
CA ASN A 92 -13.28 -11.30 0.18
C ASN A 92 -14.27 -10.13 0.03
N LEU A 93 -13.77 -9.02 -0.49
CA LEU A 93 -14.54 -7.81 -0.80
C LEU A 93 -14.60 -7.61 -2.32
N SER A 94 -15.55 -6.81 -2.80
CA SER A 94 -15.54 -6.41 -4.20
C SER A 94 -14.64 -5.19 -4.42
N VAL A 95 -14.10 -5.05 -5.64
CA VAL A 95 -13.33 -3.85 -6.04
C VAL A 95 -14.19 -2.59 -5.92
N GLU A 96 -15.48 -2.69 -6.21
CA GLU A 96 -16.43 -1.59 -6.09
C GLU A 96 -16.59 -1.15 -4.63
N GLN A 97 -16.75 -2.09 -3.69
CA GLN A 97 -16.78 -1.79 -2.25
C GLN A 97 -15.50 -1.10 -1.80
N LEU A 98 -14.33 -1.58 -2.24
CA LEU A 98 -13.04 -0.98 -1.91
C LEU A 98 -12.90 0.46 -2.44
N ASN A 99 -13.42 0.74 -3.62
CA ASN A 99 -13.46 2.10 -4.17
C ASN A 99 -14.38 3.01 -3.34
N GLN A 100 -15.57 2.54 -3.00
CA GLN A 100 -16.50 3.28 -2.14
C GLN A 100 -15.90 3.58 -0.75
N LEU A 101 -15.16 2.62 -0.17
CA LEU A 101 -14.46 2.83 1.09
C LEU A 101 -13.30 3.84 0.97
N ALA A 102 -12.61 3.89 -0.17
CA ALA A 102 -11.60 4.89 -0.45
C ALA A 102 -12.22 6.30 -0.52
N ASP A 103 -13.36 6.45 -1.21
CA ASP A 103 -14.08 7.72 -1.30
C ASP A 103 -14.64 8.18 0.05
N ARG A 104 -15.00 7.24 0.92
CA ARG A 104 -15.47 7.50 2.29
C ARG A 104 -14.38 8.01 3.22
N MET A 105 -13.10 7.92 2.85
CA MET A 105 -11.97 8.33 3.67
C MET A 105 -11.94 7.64 5.04
N MET A 106 -11.79 6.31 5.04
CA MET A 106 -11.84 5.46 6.24
C MET A 106 -10.94 5.92 7.40
N MET A 107 -9.90 6.71 7.13
CA MET A 107 -9.04 7.29 8.16
C MET A 107 -9.74 8.26 9.10
N THR A 108 -10.89 8.81 8.72
CA THR A 108 -11.69 9.74 9.53
C THR A 108 -12.77 9.05 10.35
N GLU A 109 -12.98 7.77 10.09
CA GLU A 109 -13.98 6.95 10.77
C GLU A 109 -13.40 6.32 12.05
N PRO A 110 -14.26 5.93 13.01
CA PRO A 110 -13.84 5.13 14.15
C PRO A 110 -13.16 3.83 13.71
N ALA A 111 -12.23 3.33 14.53
CA ALA A 111 -11.49 2.10 14.18
C ALA A 111 -12.42 0.89 13.98
N GLU A 112 -13.54 0.85 14.70
CA GLU A 112 -14.58 -0.19 14.61
C GLU A 112 -15.22 -0.26 13.22
N ALA A 113 -15.35 0.85 12.52
CA ALA A 113 -15.91 0.90 11.16
C ALA A 113 -15.10 0.05 10.17
N ASN A 114 -13.78 -0.13 10.42
CA ASN A 114 -12.94 -0.98 9.58
C ASN A 114 -13.23 -2.48 9.77
N ILE A 115 -13.76 -2.89 10.93
CA ILE A 115 -14.27 -4.26 11.14
C ILE A 115 -15.58 -4.44 10.38
N GLU A 116 -16.51 -3.50 10.54
CA GLU A 116 -17.85 -3.57 9.93
C GLU A 116 -17.79 -3.68 8.41
N CYS A 117 -16.83 -2.99 7.78
CA CYS A 117 -16.65 -3.04 6.33
C CYS A 117 -15.70 -4.17 5.86
N GLY A 118 -15.14 -4.97 6.75
CA GLY A 118 -14.31 -6.12 6.41
C GLY A 118 -12.85 -5.81 6.05
N LEU A 119 -12.40 -4.57 6.25
CA LEU A 119 -11.00 -4.20 6.00
C LEU A 119 -10.06 -4.85 7.04
N ILE A 120 -10.48 -5.01 8.28
CA ILE A 120 -9.73 -5.67 9.34
C ILE A 120 -10.61 -6.69 10.07
N ASP A 121 -9.99 -7.57 10.84
CA ASP A 121 -10.70 -8.64 11.57
C ASP A 121 -10.98 -8.26 13.03
N THR A 122 -10.11 -7.48 13.67
CA THR A 122 -10.29 -7.13 15.08
C THR A 122 -9.42 -5.92 15.48
N LEU A 123 -9.76 -5.38 16.64
CA LEU A 123 -8.98 -4.33 17.30
C LEU A 123 -8.18 -4.94 18.45
N ILE A 124 -6.91 -4.56 18.57
CA ILE A 124 -6.04 -5.04 19.64
C ILE A 124 -5.06 -3.95 20.09
N TYR A 125 -4.89 -3.79 21.38
CA TYR A 125 -3.81 -2.95 21.91
C TYR A 125 -2.47 -3.67 21.81
N LYS A 126 -1.40 -2.93 21.57
CA LYS A 126 -0.05 -3.48 21.38
C LYS A 126 0.41 -4.38 22.55
N ASN A 127 0.06 -4.04 23.78
CA ASN A 127 0.39 -4.85 24.95
C ASN A 127 -0.28 -6.22 24.97
N ASN A 128 -1.44 -6.36 24.34
CA ASN A 128 -2.20 -7.61 24.31
C ASN A 128 -1.80 -8.52 23.12
N VAL A 129 -1.00 -8.01 22.19
CA VAL A 129 -0.57 -8.80 21.00
C VAL A 129 0.21 -10.04 21.40
N ARG A 130 1.07 -9.94 22.43
CA ARG A 130 1.88 -11.06 22.90
C ARG A 130 1.00 -12.21 23.44
N ASP A 131 0.03 -11.87 24.24
CA ASP A 131 -0.90 -12.85 24.84
C ASP A 131 -1.78 -13.50 23.78
N TYR A 132 -2.23 -12.70 22.83
CA TYR A 132 -2.95 -13.21 21.66
C TYR A 132 -2.10 -14.19 20.85
N LEU A 133 -0.82 -13.90 20.62
CA LEU A 133 0.09 -14.81 19.90
C LEU A 133 0.35 -16.09 20.67
N LYS A 134 0.47 -16.04 22.01
CA LYS A 134 0.58 -17.22 22.87
C LYS A 134 -0.65 -18.10 22.72
N THR A 135 -1.85 -17.51 22.76
CA THR A 135 -3.11 -18.22 22.59
C THR A 135 -3.18 -18.95 21.24
N ILE A 136 -2.80 -18.31 20.14
CA ILE A 136 -2.77 -18.94 18.81
C ILE A 136 -1.74 -20.07 18.73
N ALA A 137 -0.58 -19.87 19.35
CA ALA A 137 0.51 -20.84 19.34
C ALA A 137 0.31 -22.00 20.33
N GLY A 138 -0.73 -21.97 21.16
CA GLY A 138 -0.98 -22.96 22.21
C GLY A 138 0.09 -22.97 23.29
N ILE A 139 0.65 -21.80 23.60
CA ILE A 139 1.71 -21.60 24.62
C ILE A 139 1.04 -21.10 25.89
N ASP A 140 1.41 -21.67 27.04
CA ASP A 140 0.89 -21.24 28.33
C ASP A 140 1.32 -19.78 28.68
N GLU A 141 0.52 -19.11 29.50
CA GLU A 141 0.74 -17.70 29.84
C GLU A 141 2.12 -17.45 30.48
N ASP A 142 2.60 -18.39 31.28
CA ASP A 142 3.88 -18.30 31.99
C ASP A 142 5.10 -18.63 31.10
N ASP A 143 4.88 -19.25 29.96
CA ASP A 143 5.96 -19.63 29.05
C ASP A 143 6.36 -18.49 28.11
N ASP A 144 7.62 -18.49 27.66
CA ASP A 144 8.13 -17.48 26.74
C ASP A 144 7.71 -17.76 25.29
N LEU A 145 7.19 -16.73 24.61
CA LEU A 145 6.93 -16.77 23.19
C LEU A 145 8.25 -16.73 22.40
N ASN A 146 8.59 -17.83 21.75
CA ASN A 146 9.77 -17.94 20.94
C ASN A 146 9.57 -17.18 19.59
N MET A 147 10.18 -16.03 19.48
CA MET A 147 10.04 -15.12 18.34
C MET A 147 11.34 -15.00 17.55
N ILE A 148 11.21 -15.02 16.24
CA ILE A 148 12.33 -14.73 15.32
C ILE A 148 12.12 -13.38 14.65
N GLY A 149 13.13 -12.53 14.66
CA GLY A 149 13.10 -11.24 13.98
C GLY A 149 13.20 -11.40 12.46
N LEU A 150 12.61 -10.46 11.71
CA LEU A 150 12.58 -10.47 10.26
C LEU A 150 13.98 -10.58 9.62
N SER A 151 14.99 -9.94 10.21
CA SER A 151 16.37 -10.02 9.75
C SER A 151 16.98 -11.42 9.88
N ALA A 152 16.58 -12.17 10.90
CA ALA A 152 17.04 -13.53 11.11
C ALA A 152 16.36 -14.56 10.17
N MET A 153 15.18 -14.22 9.65
CA MET A 153 14.47 -15.05 8.67
C MET A 153 15.25 -15.23 7.36
N LYS A 154 16.17 -14.32 7.03
CA LYS A 154 17.06 -14.48 5.87
C LYS A 154 17.89 -15.77 5.92
N ASN A 155 18.16 -16.28 7.12
CA ASN A 155 18.98 -17.46 7.37
C ASN A 155 18.15 -18.75 7.49
N VAL A 156 16.82 -18.65 7.44
CA VAL A 156 15.95 -19.83 7.49
C VAL A 156 16.06 -20.56 6.16
N LYS A 157 16.51 -21.82 6.22
CA LYS A 157 16.56 -22.70 5.04
C LYS A 157 15.13 -22.92 4.55
N LYS A 158 14.84 -22.51 3.32
CA LYS A 158 13.57 -22.84 2.67
C LYS A 158 13.50 -24.35 2.51
N THR A 159 12.57 -25.01 3.19
CA THR A 159 12.20 -26.37 2.88
C THR A 159 11.40 -26.29 1.57
N GLN A 160 12.07 -26.49 0.43
CA GLN A 160 11.35 -26.64 -0.83
C GLN A 160 10.49 -27.90 -0.71
N PRO A 161 9.20 -27.85 -1.04
CA PRO A 161 8.44 -29.08 -1.27
C PRO A 161 9.23 -29.89 -2.29
N LYS A 162 9.52 -31.15 -2.02
CA LYS A 162 10.09 -32.03 -3.03
C LYS A 162 9.09 -32.04 -4.19
N ASP A 163 9.47 -31.49 -5.32
CA ASP A 163 8.68 -31.61 -6.54
C ASP A 163 8.59 -33.10 -6.89
N PRO A 164 7.41 -33.72 -6.81
CA PRO A 164 7.25 -35.12 -7.11
C PRO A 164 7.51 -35.45 -8.59
N SER A 165 7.58 -34.46 -9.47
CA SER A 165 7.84 -34.63 -10.89
C SER A 165 9.32 -34.74 -11.25
N GLY A 166 10.24 -34.40 -10.35
CA GLY A 166 11.68 -34.43 -10.59
C GLY A 166 12.18 -33.45 -11.65
N ASN A 167 11.33 -32.53 -12.11
CA ASN A 167 11.71 -31.53 -13.12
C ASN A 167 12.46 -30.37 -12.46
N ILE A 168 13.71 -30.22 -12.80
CA ILE A 168 14.53 -29.05 -12.46
C ILE A 168 14.46 -28.12 -13.68
N ILE A 169 13.81 -26.97 -13.52
CA ILE A 169 13.92 -25.87 -14.49
C ILE A 169 15.17 -25.08 -14.10
N ALA A 170 16.16 -25.10 -14.97
CA ALA A 170 17.40 -24.34 -14.82
C ALA A 170 17.23 -22.90 -15.32
#